data_b947bfdb0916018ba8507a21db351ced
#
_entry.id   b947bfdb0916018ba8507a21db351ced
#
_cell.length_a   1.000
_cell.length_b   1.000
_cell.length_c   1.000
_cell.angle_alpha   90.00
_cell.angle_beta   90.00
_cell.angle_gamma   90.00
#
_symmetry.space_group_name_H-M   'P 1'
#
loop_
_entity.id
_entity.type
_entity.pdbx_description
1 polymer ?
#
loop_
_entity_poly.entity_id
_entity_poly.type
_entity_poly.pdbx_seq_one_letter_code
_entity_poly.pdbx_strand_id
1 'polypeptide(L)'
;LSLSAWLFVQLGACLPLVTGLEAMLRYGSTDLVVRAHFNPLAWQILFIPGVAIGALMARGEFVPERAFLPEHTAWVSLALSILLFFLGWRLALLAGWVDTPVLLRFQAFERRNEFGPVYLLSFVAAIYTVGWLLIAGARAPGRLASAGAASLHAVLRCRFLRLLGRHSLPVYVFHVFLVYGLKVVDWRLAGLQDPW
;
A
#
# COMPACT_ATOMS: atom_id res chain seq x y z
N LEU A 1 -11.32 -12.35 8.86
CA LEU A 1 -11.93 -11.00 8.99
C LEU A 1 -11.37 -9.99 7.98
N SER A 2 -10.04 -9.81 7.87
CA SER A 2 -9.46 -8.81 6.94
C SER A 2 -9.71 -9.14 5.46
N LEU A 3 -9.56 -10.42 5.06
CA LEU A 3 -9.82 -10.86 3.70
C LEU A 3 -11.30 -10.73 3.33
N SER A 4 -12.21 -11.08 4.24
CA SER A 4 -13.66 -10.92 4.02
C SER A 4 -14.06 -9.46 3.91
N ALA A 5 -13.49 -8.57 4.73
CA ALA A 5 -13.71 -7.14 4.63
C ALA A 5 -13.19 -6.58 3.30
N TRP A 6 -12.02 -7.00 2.87
CA TRP A 6 -11.46 -6.61 1.57
C TRP A 6 -12.31 -7.11 0.41
N LEU A 7 -12.71 -8.40 0.40
CA LEU A 7 -13.61 -8.97 -0.61
C LEU A 7 -14.94 -8.23 -0.66
N PHE A 8 -15.52 -7.89 0.50
CA PHE A 8 -16.76 -7.13 0.60
C PHE A 8 -16.65 -5.77 -0.11
N VAL A 9 -15.52 -5.08 0.03
CA VAL A 9 -15.24 -3.84 -0.68
C VAL A 9 -15.06 -4.07 -2.18
N GLN A 10 -14.27 -5.09 -2.58
CA GLN A 10 -13.99 -5.36 -4.00
C GLN A 10 -15.25 -5.77 -4.79
N LEU A 11 -16.16 -6.47 -4.16
CA LEU A 11 -17.46 -6.84 -4.74
C LEU A 11 -18.45 -5.67 -4.80
N GLY A 12 -18.07 -4.48 -4.31
CA GLY A 12 -18.95 -3.31 -4.28
C GLY A 12 -20.09 -3.41 -3.27
N ALA A 13 -20.09 -4.44 -2.42
CA ALA A 13 -21.17 -4.67 -1.44
C ALA A 13 -21.22 -3.58 -0.35
N CYS A 14 -20.15 -2.80 -0.18
CA CYS A 14 -20.13 -1.65 0.75
C CYS A 14 -20.71 -0.37 0.13
N LEU A 15 -20.97 -0.34 -1.18
CA LEU A 15 -21.47 0.85 -1.89
C LEU A 15 -22.76 1.41 -1.26
N PRO A 16 -23.78 0.57 -0.93
CA PRO A 16 -25.01 1.06 -0.28
C PRO A 16 -24.77 1.69 1.10
N LEU A 17 -23.79 1.16 1.87
CA LEU A 17 -23.43 1.70 3.17
C LEU A 17 -22.72 3.05 3.05
N VAL A 18 -21.81 3.16 2.09
CA VAL A 18 -21.07 4.41 1.82
C VAL A 18 -22.02 5.48 1.31
N THR A 19 -22.88 5.16 0.34
CA THR A 19 -23.86 6.11 -0.19
C THR A 19 -24.91 6.49 0.85
N GLY A 20 -25.33 5.57 1.71
CA GLY A 20 -26.22 5.85 2.83
C GLY A 20 -25.58 6.80 3.86
N LEU A 21 -24.31 6.58 4.21
CA LEU A 21 -23.58 7.45 5.10
C LEU A 21 -23.35 8.84 4.48
N GLU A 22 -22.97 8.91 3.20
CA GLU A 22 -22.86 10.16 2.47
C GLU A 22 -24.19 10.93 2.40
N ALA A 23 -25.31 10.23 2.21
CA ALA A 23 -26.65 10.83 2.23
C ALA A 23 -27.00 11.40 3.63
N MET A 24 -26.67 10.66 4.69
CA MET A 24 -26.86 11.16 6.07
C MET A 24 -26.01 12.41 6.36
N LEU A 25 -24.77 12.43 5.91
CA LEU A 25 -23.86 13.56 6.10
C LEU A 25 -24.29 14.79 5.27
N ARG A 26 -24.87 14.55 4.08
CA ARG A 26 -25.44 15.64 3.24
C ARG A 26 -26.69 16.26 3.84
N TYR A 27 -27.50 15.49 4.62
CA TYR A 27 -28.74 16.00 5.22
C TYR A 27 -28.50 16.95 6.39
N GLY A 28 -27.30 16.94 6.98
CA GLY A 28 -26.97 17.72 8.19
C GLY A 28 -26.14 18.98 7.98
N SER A 29 -25.52 19.20 6.83
CA SER A 29 -24.70 20.41 6.61
C SER A 29 -24.30 20.59 5.14
N THR A 30 -24.34 21.82 4.72
CA THR A 30 -23.72 22.42 3.54
C THR A 30 -22.43 21.71 3.08
N ASP A 31 -22.45 21.17 1.86
CA ASP A 31 -21.33 20.91 0.92
C ASP A 31 -20.01 20.26 1.42
N LEU A 32 -19.93 19.73 2.60
CA LEU A 32 -18.77 18.94 3.03
C LEU A 32 -18.84 17.54 2.45
N VAL A 33 -18.53 17.39 1.16
CA VAL A 33 -18.27 16.08 0.56
C VAL A 33 -16.94 15.60 1.09
N VAL A 34 -16.96 14.88 2.21
CA VAL A 34 -15.79 14.09 2.67
C VAL A 34 -15.64 12.92 1.72
N ARG A 35 -15.01 13.16 0.57
CA ARG A 35 -14.55 12.07 -0.28
C ARG A 35 -13.43 11.37 0.47
N ALA A 36 -13.77 10.27 1.11
CA ALA A 36 -12.77 9.36 1.66
C ALA A 36 -11.94 8.82 0.48
N HIS A 37 -10.78 9.42 0.21
CA HIS A 37 -9.82 8.93 -0.77
C HIS A 37 -9.20 7.58 -0.36
N PHE A 38 -9.68 7.01 0.73
CA PHE A 38 -9.11 5.88 1.40
C PHE A 38 -10.22 5.06 2.05
N ASN A 39 -10.41 3.81 1.62
CA ASN A 39 -11.38 2.92 2.24
C ASN A 39 -10.72 2.12 3.38
N PRO A 40 -11.03 2.43 4.66
CA PRO A 40 -10.39 1.78 5.80
C PRO A 40 -10.59 0.26 5.82
N LEU A 41 -11.74 -0.23 5.36
CA LEU A 41 -12.06 -1.66 5.32
C LEU A 41 -11.17 -2.42 4.34
N ALA A 42 -10.93 -1.85 3.16
CA ALA A 42 -10.04 -2.46 2.18
C ALA A 42 -8.58 -2.49 2.68
N TRP A 43 -8.13 -1.44 3.33
CA TRP A 43 -6.75 -1.32 3.81
C TRP A 43 -6.46 -2.12 5.07
N GLN A 44 -7.48 -2.60 5.78
CA GLN A 44 -7.31 -3.52 6.90
C GLN A 44 -6.56 -4.81 6.53
N ILE A 45 -6.62 -5.22 5.25
CA ILE A 45 -5.88 -6.39 4.77
C ILE A 45 -4.35 -6.24 4.95
N LEU A 46 -3.85 -5.02 5.08
CA LEU A 46 -2.43 -4.77 5.36
C LEU A 46 -2.12 -4.80 6.85
N PHE A 47 -2.97 -4.17 7.66
CA PHE A 47 -2.72 -3.99 9.08
C PHE A 47 -2.96 -5.26 9.91
N ILE A 48 -4.09 -5.94 9.69
CA ILE A 48 -4.45 -7.12 10.50
C ILE A 48 -3.44 -8.27 10.32
N PRO A 49 -3.04 -8.68 9.10
CA PRO A 49 -2.00 -9.69 8.94
C PRO A 49 -0.64 -9.25 9.50
N GLY A 50 -0.29 -7.97 9.35
CA GLY A 50 0.95 -7.43 9.93
C GLY A 50 0.99 -7.56 11.45
N VAL A 51 -0.09 -7.19 12.13
CA VAL A 51 -0.23 -7.36 13.59
C VAL A 51 -0.22 -8.84 13.97
N ALA A 52 -0.93 -9.69 13.23
CA ALA A 52 -0.97 -11.13 13.48
C ALA A 52 0.42 -11.77 13.36
N ILE A 53 1.16 -11.46 12.29
CA ILE A 53 2.55 -11.94 12.10
C ILE A 53 3.45 -11.43 13.24
N GLY A 54 3.35 -10.15 13.60
CA GLY A 54 4.10 -9.59 14.71
C GLY A 54 3.81 -10.28 16.05
N ALA A 55 2.54 -10.61 16.32
CA ALA A 55 2.14 -11.35 17.52
C ALA A 55 2.68 -12.80 17.51
N LEU A 56 2.63 -13.48 16.37
CA LEU A 56 3.18 -14.83 16.21
C LEU A 56 4.71 -14.84 16.37
N MET A 57 5.41 -13.83 15.87
CA MET A 57 6.85 -13.64 16.08
C MET A 57 7.16 -13.42 17.57
N ALA A 58 6.40 -12.57 18.26
CA ALA A 58 6.58 -12.30 19.68
C ALA A 58 6.37 -13.55 20.56
N ARG A 59 5.51 -14.49 20.12
CA ARG A 59 5.28 -15.79 20.78
C ARG A 59 6.29 -16.86 20.38
N GLY A 60 7.17 -16.57 19.41
CA GLY A 60 8.10 -17.58 18.87
C GLY A 60 7.45 -18.64 17.97
N GLU A 61 6.17 -18.49 17.63
CA GLU A 61 5.43 -19.42 16.78
C GLU A 61 5.75 -19.22 15.30
N PHE A 62 6.16 -18.03 14.90
CA PHE A 62 6.62 -17.71 13.55
C PHE A 62 8.09 -17.35 13.55
N VAL A 63 8.89 -18.16 12.87
CA VAL A 63 10.34 -17.96 12.71
C VAL A 63 10.62 -17.56 11.26
N PRO A 64 10.93 -16.29 10.99
CA PRO A 64 11.10 -15.77 9.63
C PRO A 64 12.16 -16.53 8.82
N GLU A 65 13.21 -17.03 9.47
CA GLU A 65 14.30 -17.79 8.84
C GLU A 65 13.81 -19.11 8.23
N ARG A 66 12.72 -19.68 8.72
CA ARG A 66 12.09 -20.88 8.15
C ARG A 66 11.19 -20.54 6.96
N ALA A 67 10.62 -19.34 6.93
CA ALA A 67 9.75 -18.88 5.85
C ALA A 67 10.56 -18.39 4.64
N PHE A 68 11.74 -17.84 4.86
CA PHE A 68 12.59 -17.25 3.83
C PHE A 68 13.92 -18.02 3.70
N LEU A 69 13.90 -19.09 2.92
CA LEU A 69 15.10 -19.89 2.67
C LEU A 69 15.93 -19.32 1.51
N PRO A 70 17.28 -19.45 1.56
CA PRO A 70 18.14 -19.02 0.45
C PRO A 70 17.84 -19.72 -0.88
N GLU A 71 17.25 -20.91 -0.83
CA GLU A 71 16.87 -21.74 -1.97
C GLU A 71 15.60 -21.24 -2.69
N HIS A 72 14.83 -20.36 -2.08
CA HIS A 72 13.59 -19.82 -2.63
C HIS A 72 13.80 -18.82 -3.78
N THR A 73 14.90 -18.93 -4.53
CA THR A 73 15.24 -18.02 -5.64
C THR A 73 14.17 -17.99 -6.73
N ALA A 74 13.50 -19.11 -7.02
CA ALA A 74 12.41 -19.17 -7.99
C ALA A 74 11.21 -18.29 -7.55
N TRP A 75 10.82 -18.37 -6.28
CA TRP A 75 9.73 -17.54 -5.74
C TRP A 75 10.08 -16.07 -5.70
N VAL A 76 11.34 -15.76 -5.39
CA VAL A 76 11.82 -14.37 -5.43
C VAL A 76 11.87 -13.84 -6.86
N SER A 77 12.31 -14.66 -7.82
CA SER A 77 12.29 -14.28 -9.24
C SER A 77 10.87 -14.03 -9.74
N LEU A 78 9.91 -14.87 -9.33
CA LEU A 78 8.49 -14.65 -9.63
C LEU A 78 7.97 -13.35 -9.03
N ALA A 79 8.24 -13.12 -7.75
CA ALA A 79 7.82 -11.89 -7.06
C ALA A 79 8.43 -10.65 -7.72
N LEU A 80 9.72 -10.70 -8.06
CA LEU A 80 10.41 -9.61 -8.76
C LEU A 80 9.84 -9.39 -10.16
N SER A 81 9.53 -10.45 -10.90
CA SER A 81 8.89 -10.35 -12.23
C SER A 81 7.52 -9.68 -12.13
N ILE A 82 6.73 -10.00 -11.11
CA ILE A 82 5.44 -9.34 -10.85
C ILE A 82 5.66 -7.83 -10.60
N LEU A 83 6.64 -7.46 -9.76
CA LEU A 83 6.93 -6.06 -9.47
C LEU A 83 7.41 -5.30 -10.73
N LEU A 84 8.30 -5.91 -11.52
CA LEU A 84 8.80 -5.32 -12.76
C LEU A 84 7.69 -5.18 -13.80
N PHE A 85 6.79 -6.16 -13.91
CA PHE A 85 5.63 -6.08 -14.78
C PHE A 85 4.74 -4.89 -14.40
N PHE A 86 4.40 -4.73 -13.12
CA PHE A 86 3.57 -3.60 -12.70
C PHE A 86 4.29 -2.26 -12.80
N LEU A 87 5.60 -2.23 -12.58
CA LEU A 87 6.40 -1.03 -12.82
C LEU A 87 6.36 -0.65 -14.30
N GLY A 88 6.61 -1.61 -15.19
CA GLY A 88 6.54 -1.40 -16.65
C GLY A 88 5.16 -0.96 -17.10
N TRP A 89 4.10 -1.58 -16.58
CA TRP A 89 2.73 -1.17 -16.81
C TRP A 89 2.47 0.29 -16.39
N ARG A 90 2.93 0.68 -15.22
CA ARG A 90 2.82 2.07 -14.74
C ARG A 90 3.58 3.06 -15.59
N LEU A 91 4.79 2.71 -16.01
CA LEU A 91 5.58 3.54 -16.93
C LEU A 91 4.92 3.67 -18.29
N ALA A 92 4.34 2.60 -18.82
CA ALA A 92 3.61 2.60 -20.09
C ALA A 92 2.36 3.51 -20.01
N LEU A 93 1.63 3.48 -18.89
CA LEU A 93 0.51 4.39 -18.64
C LEU A 93 0.96 5.86 -18.58
N LEU A 94 2.04 6.15 -17.85
CA LEU A 94 2.59 7.51 -17.74
C LEU A 94 3.13 8.03 -19.07
N ALA A 95 3.67 7.14 -19.92
CA ALA A 95 4.15 7.47 -21.25
C ALA A 95 3.04 7.60 -22.30
N GLY A 96 1.77 7.30 -21.93
CA GLY A 96 0.65 7.34 -22.87
C GLY A 96 0.66 6.22 -23.92
N TRP A 97 1.38 5.13 -23.67
CA TRP A 97 1.50 4.00 -24.61
C TRP A 97 0.31 3.04 -24.56
N VAL A 98 -0.57 3.22 -23.59
CA VAL A 98 -1.74 2.35 -23.38
C VAL A 98 -2.99 3.03 -23.90
N ASP A 99 -3.70 2.35 -24.81
CA ASP A 99 -4.94 2.85 -25.39
C ASP A 99 -6.08 2.92 -24.35
N THR A 100 -6.93 3.92 -24.51
CA THR A 100 -8.09 4.16 -23.61
C THR A 100 -8.97 2.94 -23.40
N PRO A 101 -9.32 2.11 -24.40
CA PRO A 101 -10.17 0.93 -24.20
C PRO A 101 -9.50 -0.13 -23.32
N VAL A 102 -8.18 -0.27 -23.39
CA VAL A 102 -7.41 -1.17 -22.52
C VAL A 102 -7.43 -0.65 -21.11
N LEU A 103 -7.19 0.65 -20.91
CA LEU A 103 -7.23 1.30 -19.61
C LEU A 103 -8.57 1.09 -18.91
N LEU A 104 -9.70 1.29 -19.62
CA LEU A 104 -11.04 1.11 -19.06
C LEU A 104 -11.32 -0.33 -18.60
N ARG A 105 -10.81 -1.33 -19.32
CA ARG A 105 -10.96 -2.75 -18.92
C ARG A 105 -10.20 -3.08 -17.64
N PHE A 106 -9.03 -2.50 -17.44
CA PHE A 106 -8.20 -2.73 -16.26
C PHE A 106 -8.51 -1.81 -15.09
N GLN A 107 -9.28 -0.74 -15.31
CA GLN A 107 -9.61 0.23 -14.27
C GLN A 107 -10.29 -0.39 -13.04
N ALA A 108 -11.11 -1.43 -13.23
CA ALA A 108 -11.76 -2.16 -12.14
C ALA A 108 -10.75 -2.87 -11.21
N PHE A 109 -9.60 -3.32 -11.75
CA PHE A 109 -8.56 -4.00 -11.00
C PHE A 109 -7.54 -3.02 -10.37
N GLU A 110 -7.45 -1.80 -10.91
CA GLU A 110 -6.54 -0.74 -10.47
C GLU A 110 -7.17 0.28 -9.52
N ARG A 111 -8.19 -0.11 -8.75
CA ARG A 111 -8.82 0.79 -7.78
C ARG A 111 -7.89 1.10 -6.62
N ARG A 112 -7.15 2.19 -6.73
CA ARG A 112 -6.19 2.61 -5.70
C ARG A 112 -6.84 2.88 -4.34
N ASN A 113 -8.01 3.53 -4.35
CA ASN A 113 -8.71 3.91 -3.12
C ASN A 113 -9.25 2.71 -2.34
N GLU A 114 -9.54 1.61 -3.04
CA GLU A 114 -10.09 0.38 -2.49
C GLU A 114 -9.04 -0.73 -2.35
N PHE A 115 -7.77 -0.40 -2.54
CA PHE A 115 -6.67 -1.36 -2.53
C PHE A 115 -6.93 -2.57 -3.43
N GLY A 116 -7.17 -2.31 -4.73
CA GLY A 116 -7.54 -3.32 -5.74
C GLY A 116 -6.57 -4.50 -5.84
N PRO A 117 -6.97 -5.59 -6.53
CA PRO A 117 -6.19 -6.84 -6.61
C PRO A 117 -4.77 -6.65 -7.11
N VAL A 118 -4.55 -5.72 -8.05
CA VAL A 118 -3.23 -5.37 -8.58
C VAL A 118 -2.32 -4.81 -7.48
N TYR A 119 -2.85 -3.93 -6.64
CA TYR A 119 -2.09 -3.36 -5.52
C TYR A 119 -1.80 -4.41 -4.46
N LEU A 120 -2.77 -5.28 -4.15
CA LEU A 120 -2.56 -6.38 -3.20
C LEU A 120 -1.46 -7.32 -3.69
N LEU A 121 -1.50 -7.74 -4.96
CA LEU A 121 -0.49 -8.64 -5.53
C LEU A 121 0.90 -7.99 -5.53
N SER A 122 0.99 -6.73 -5.94
CA SER A 122 2.26 -5.97 -5.91
C SER A 122 2.79 -5.83 -4.48
N PHE A 123 1.91 -5.59 -3.51
CA PHE A 123 2.29 -5.46 -2.11
C PHE A 123 2.83 -6.77 -1.54
N VAL A 124 2.14 -7.88 -1.78
CA VAL A 124 2.59 -9.22 -1.35
C VAL A 124 3.94 -9.57 -1.99
N ALA A 125 4.11 -9.32 -3.29
CA ALA A 125 5.37 -9.52 -3.99
C ALA A 125 6.50 -8.65 -3.41
N ALA A 126 6.21 -7.39 -3.07
CA ALA A 126 7.18 -6.48 -2.47
C ALA A 126 7.58 -6.94 -1.06
N ILE A 127 6.62 -7.30 -0.19
CA ILE A 127 6.91 -7.81 1.16
C ILE A 127 7.74 -9.10 1.07
N TYR A 128 7.36 -10.02 0.18
CA TYR A 128 8.10 -11.26 0.01
C TYR A 128 9.54 -11.01 -0.44
N THR A 129 9.74 -10.16 -1.45
CA THR A 129 11.08 -9.80 -1.96
C THR A 129 11.93 -9.13 -0.89
N VAL A 130 11.38 -8.13 -0.19
CA VAL A 130 12.08 -7.41 0.87
C VAL A 130 12.38 -8.32 2.05
N GLY A 131 11.42 -9.13 2.49
CA GLY A 131 11.59 -10.10 3.58
C GLY A 131 12.68 -11.12 3.26
N TRP A 132 12.68 -11.65 2.05
CA TRP A 132 13.71 -12.60 1.61
C TRP A 132 15.11 -11.94 1.55
N LEU A 133 15.22 -10.73 1.01
CA LEU A 133 16.49 -9.99 0.98
C LEU A 133 17.05 -9.74 2.37
N LEU A 134 16.19 -9.38 3.33
CA LEU A 134 16.60 -9.12 4.71
C LEU A 134 17.06 -10.37 5.45
N ILE A 135 16.43 -11.50 5.20
CA ILE A 135 16.63 -12.71 5.99
C ILE A 135 17.60 -13.70 5.32
N ALA A 136 17.41 -13.95 4.03
CA ALA A 136 18.15 -14.93 3.26
C ALA A 136 19.12 -14.33 2.24
N GLY A 137 18.92 -13.09 1.80
CA GLY A 137 19.63 -12.49 0.67
C GLY A 137 21.15 -12.47 0.82
N ALA A 138 21.66 -12.28 2.04
CA ALA A 138 23.10 -12.30 2.31
C ALA A 138 23.73 -13.70 2.13
N ARG A 139 22.93 -14.77 2.25
CA ARG A 139 23.33 -16.18 2.13
C ARG A 139 22.96 -16.78 0.78
N ALA A 140 22.22 -16.05 -0.03
CA ALA A 140 21.74 -16.52 -1.32
C ALA A 140 22.87 -16.64 -2.36
N PRO A 141 22.82 -17.60 -3.26
CA PRO A 141 23.75 -17.69 -4.36
C PRO A 141 23.52 -16.53 -5.33
N GLY A 142 24.49 -15.63 -5.43
CA GLY A 142 24.45 -14.52 -6.41
C GLY A 142 24.85 -13.16 -5.84
N ARG A 143 25.73 -12.48 -6.59
CA ARG A 143 26.26 -11.17 -6.21
C ARG A 143 25.17 -10.09 -6.11
N LEU A 144 24.16 -10.17 -6.95
CA LEU A 144 23.04 -9.19 -6.95
C LEU A 144 22.19 -9.32 -5.68
N ALA A 145 21.88 -10.54 -5.25
CA ALA A 145 21.13 -10.78 -4.03
C ALA A 145 21.88 -10.29 -2.79
N SER A 146 23.17 -10.62 -2.67
CA SER A 146 24.01 -10.20 -1.54
C SER A 146 24.22 -8.68 -1.53
N ALA A 147 24.43 -8.04 -2.69
CA ALA A 147 24.54 -6.59 -2.82
C ALA A 147 23.22 -5.90 -2.46
N GLY A 148 22.08 -6.41 -2.95
CA GLY A 148 20.75 -5.93 -2.61
C GLY A 148 20.43 -6.03 -1.13
N ALA A 149 20.78 -7.17 -0.51
CA ALA A 149 20.64 -7.36 0.93
C ALA A 149 21.52 -6.38 1.73
N ALA A 150 22.78 -6.21 1.35
CA ALA A 150 23.69 -5.27 1.99
C ALA A 150 23.18 -3.83 1.90
N SER A 151 22.72 -3.41 0.72
CA SER A 151 22.16 -2.07 0.49
C SER A 151 20.89 -1.85 1.34
N LEU A 152 19.99 -2.83 1.37
CA LEU A 152 18.77 -2.75 2.15
C LEU A 152 19.05 -2.68 3.65
N HIS A 153 19.98 -3.49 4.15
CA HIS A 153 20.43 -3.42 5.53
C HIS A 153 21.08 -2.08 5.87
N ALA A 154 21.91 -1.50 4.97
CA ALA A 154 22.52 -0.19 5.16
C ALA A 154 21.44 0.89 5.29
N VAL A 155 20.44 0.89 4.41
CA VAL A 155 19.30 1.82 4.43
C VAL A 155 18.53 1.69 5.74
N LEU A 156 18.16 0.48 6.15
CA LEU A 156 17.37 0.23 7.37
C LEU A 156 18.16 0.50 8.66
N ARG A 157 19.50 0.46 8.61
CA ARG A 157 20.37 0.87 9.73
C ARG A 157 20.47 2.39 9.88
N CYS A 158 20.02 3.17 8.90
CA CYS A 158 20.01 4.62 8.99
C CYS A 158 19.24 5.09 10.23
N ARG A 159 19.89 5.91 11.06
CA ARG A 159 19.34 6.41 12.31
C ARG A 159 18.02 7.16 12.10
N PHE A 160 17.94 7.93 11.02
CA PHE A 160 16.75 8.68 10.66
C PHE A 160 15.55 7.75 10.37
N LEU A 161 15.76 6.70 9.55
CA LEU A 161 14.68 5.75 9.22
C LEU A 161 14.21 4.95 10.43
N ARG A 162 15.13 4.57 11.31
CA ARG A 162 14.76 3.90 12.57
C ARG A 162 13.98 4.82 13.51
N LEU A 163 14.34 6.10 13.58
CA LEU A 163 13.61 7.10 14.34
C LEU A 163 12.21 7.30 13.76
N LEU A 164 12.12 7.44 12.43
CA LEU A 164 10.86 7.59 11.71
C LEU A 164 9.94 6.37 11.92
N GLY A 165 10.49 5.16 11.82
CA GLY A 165 9.73 3.92 12.08
C GLY A 165 9.24 3.82 13.52
N ARG A 166 10.06 4.23 14.49
CA ARG A 166 9.70 4.22 15.92
C ARG A 166 8.59 5.22 16.25
N HIS A 167 8.52 6.31 15.50
CA HIS A 167 7.51 7.36 15.66
C HIS A 167 6.54 7.42 14.47
N SER A 168 6.34 6.30 13.77
CA SER A 168 5.54 6.26 12.53
C SER A 168 4.11 6.76 12.73
N LEU A 169 3.46 6.40 13.85
CA LEU A 169 2.09 6.84 14.13
C LEU A 169 1.97 8.35 14.36
N PRO A 170 2.76 8.99 15.24
CA PRO A 170 2.77 10.45 15.37
C PRO A 170 3.11 11.17 14.06
N VAL A 171 4.09 10.67 13.29
CA VAL A 171 4.47 11.24 11.99
C VAL A 171 3.31 11.14 10.98
N TYR A 172 2.62 10.00 10.93
CA TYR A 172 1.45 9.83 10.07
C TYR A 172 0.33 10.80 10.46
N VAL A 173 0.00 10.88 11.75
CA VAL A 173 -1.03 11.80 12.25
C VAL A 173 -0.67 13.24 11.91
N PHE A 174 0.58 13.65 12.16
CA PHE A 174 1.06 14.98 11.81
C PHE A 174 0.97 15.25 10.30
N HIS A 175 1.37 14.28 9.47
CA HIS A 175 1.24 14.40 8.01
C HIS A 175 -0.20 14.62 7.56
N VAL A 176 -1.14 13.86 8.13
CA VAL A 176 -2.58 14.01 7.84
C VAL A 176 -3.07 15.42 8.21
N PHE A 177 -2.74 15.89 9.42
CA PHE A 177 -3.09 17.26 9.83
C PHE A 177 -2.46 18.32 8.93
N LEU A 178 -1.19 18.13 8.54
CA LEU A 178 -0.50 19.06 7.64
C LEU A 178 -1.18 19.13 6.28
N VAL A 179 -1.50 17.98 5.67
CA VAL A 179 -2.17 17.92 4.35
C VAL A 179 -3.54 18.59 4.41
N TYR A 180 -4.35 18.29 5.43
CA TYR A 180 -5.66 18.93 5.57
C TYR A 180 -5.55 20.43 5.90
N GLY A 181 -4.59 20.82 6.74
CA GLY A 181 -4.31 22.22 7.03
C GLY A 181 -3.92 23.00 5.76
N LEU A 182 -3.02 22.43 4.95
CA LEU A 182 -2.62 23.03 3.67
C LEU A 182 -3.79 23.12 2.68
N LYS A 183 -4.67 22.10 2.63
CA LYS A 183 -5.89 22.18 1.81
C LYS A 183 -6.83 23.30 2.25
N VAL A 184 -6.99 23.52 3.55
CA VAL A 184 -7.81 24.63 4.05
C VAL A 184 -7.18 25.97 3.71
N VAL A 185 -5.86 26.09 3.81
CA VAL A 185 -5.13 27.31 3.41
C VAL A 185 -5.27 27.54 1.91
N ASP A 186 -5.06 26.50 1.10
CA ASP A 186 -5.19 26.56 -0.36
C ASP A 186 -6.62 26.97 -0.77
N TRP A 187 -7.63 26.36 -0.14
CA TRP A 187 -9.04 26.75 -0.37
C TRP A 187 -9.32 28.19 0.02
N ARG A 188 -8.74 28.71 1.10
CA ARG A 188 -8.86 30.11 1.51
C ARG A 188 -8.17 31.07 0.56
N LEU A 189 -7.02 30.67 0.02
CA LEU A 189 -6.24 31.47 -0.94
C LEU A 189 -6.79 31.36 -2.36
N ALA A 190 -7.22 30.15 -2.79
CA ALA A 190 -7.81 29.90 -4.10
C ALA A 190 -9.27 30.37 -4.20
N GLY A 191 -9.95 30.57 -3.08
CA GLY A 191 -11.27 31.25 -3.03
C GLY A 191 -11.25 32.68 -3.52
N LEU A 192 -10.06 33.17 -3.94
CA LEU A 192 -9.86 34.43 -4.67
C LEU A 192 -9.67 34.22 -6.18
N GLN A 193 -9.55 32.96 -6.65
CA GLN A 193 -9.33 32.65 -8.07
C GLN A 193 -10.03 31.34 -8.44
N ASP A 194 -11.27 31.43 -8.85
CA ASP A 194 -12.13 30.43 -9.49
C ASP A 194 -12.86 29.35 -8.67
N PRO A 195 -14.20 29.24 -8.88
CA PRO A 195 -14.99 28.13 -8.39
C PRO A 195 -14.86 26.95 -9.34
N TRP A 196 -14.51 25.80 -8.78
CA TRP A 196 -14.65 24.49 -9.46
C TRP A 196 -16.09 24.01 -9.43
#